data_16150ae9f6583e241aaf3e7004ed1781
#
_entry.id   16150ae9f6583e241aaf3e7004ed1781
#
_cell.length_a   1.000
_cell.length_b   1.000
_cell.length_c   1.000
_cell.angle_alpha   90.00
_cell.angle_beta   90.00
_cell.angle_gamma   90.00
#
_symmetry.space_group_name_H-M   'P 1'
#
loop_
_entity.id
_entity.type
_entity.pdbx_description
1 polymer ?
#
loop_
_entity_poly.entity_id
_entity_poly.type
_entity_poly.pdbx_seq_one_letter_code
_entity_poly.pdbx_strand_id
1 'polypeptide(L)'
;MATKKYLLLFLCVVLWIALLGIYFFFSGADAGYSFSGVIITDQSGNSLETGVEEYVSLLLSASMPEDWPIQAMMAQAVVLRTRIYRSLENGTVHGENRFCTGCKSCFPCVSEPSDAAVRAAESTRGTVLCYDGRLIDAYFHPSSCAFTASAEEVLGTYIPYLTSVDTPDESGFPAFVNSVRISAGELGEKIKAGTEGEIFISYYNSGRVKNLYFGETAVPGEEIAETLSLKSQCFEAVRDGSDIVFTSYGYGSGLGLSQYGAYLEAQSGKNFKEILVHYFSSVKICDINSTGE
;
A
#
# COMPACT_ATOMS: atom_id res chain seq x y z
N MET A 1 16.45 -46.42 -44.07
CA MET A 1 17.46 -45.80 -43.18
C MET A 1 17.12 -44.38 -42.74
N ALA A 2 16.41 -43.56 -43.51
CA ALA A 2 16.04 -42.18 -43.20
C ALA A 2 15.06 -42.07 -41.98
N THR A 3 14.04 -42.90 -41.90
CA THR A 3 13.02 -42.86 -40.84
C THR A 3 13.56 -43.09 -39.43
N LYS A 4 14.55 -43.97 -39.24
CA LYS A 4 15.22 -44.19 -37.95
C LYS A 4 16.03 -42.97 -37.47
N LYS A 5 16.60 -42.21 -38.40
CA LYS A 5 17.39 -41.01 -38.09
C LYS A 5 16.51 -39.88 -37.60
N TYR A 6 15.34 -39.69 -38.19
CA TYR A 6 14.36 -38.68 -37.76
C TYR A 6 13.67 -39.04 -36.41
N LEU A 7 13.43 -40.32 -36.18
CA LEU A 7 12.89 -40.80 -34.89
C LEU A 7 13.88 -40.55 -33.74
N LEU A 8 15.19 -40.77 -33.99
CA LEU A 8 16.23 -40.53 -33.00
C LEU A 8 16.35 -39.02 -32.69
N LEU A 9 16.30 -38.17 -33.73
CA LEU A 9 16.33 -36.71 -33.57
C LEU A 9 15.13 -36.19 -32.78
N PHE A 10 13.93 -36.71 -33.06
CA PHE A 10 12.70 -36.38 -32.34
C PHE A 10 12.80 -36.77 -30.85
N LEU A 11 13.29 -37.95 -30.54
CA LEU A 11 13.49 -38.39 -29.15
C LEU A 11 14.52 -37.53 -28.41
N CYS A 12 15.62 -37.10 -29.07
CA CYS A 12 16.59 -36.21 -28.47
C CYS A 12 16.01 -34.83 -28.17
N VAL A 13 15.16 -34.27 -29.05
CA VAL A 13 14.49 -32.97 -28.83
C VAL A 13 13.47 -33.07 -27.69
N VAL A 14 12.68 -34.16 -27.63
CA VAL A 14 11.73 -34.38 -26.52
C VAL A 14 12.46 -34.53 -25.19
N LEU A 15 13.57 -35.25 -25.16
CA LEU A 15 14.40 -35.42 -23.97
C LEU A 15 15.03 -34.07 -23.53
N TRP A 16 15.44 -33.27 -24.49
CA TRP A 16 16.03 -31.93 -24.21
C TRP A 16 14.99 -30.97 -23.65
N ILE A 17 13.77 -30.96 -24.19
CA ILE A 17 12.63 -30.18 -23.66
C ILE A 17 12.24 -30.65 -22.26
N ALA A 18 12.22 -31.97 -22.01
CA ALA A 18 11.96 -32.52 -20.70
C ALA A 18 13.05 -32.15 -19.68
N LEU A 19 14.32 -32.20 -20.08
CA LEU A 19 15.45 -31.75 -19.23
C LEU A 19 15.45 -30.25 -18.97
N LEU A 20 15.07 -29.42 -19.95
CA LEU A 20 14.85 -28.00 -19.77
C LEU A 20 13.66 -27.74 -18.81
N GLY A 21 12.56 -28.46 -18.96
CA GLY A 21 11.42 -28.38 -18.05
C GLY A 21 11.80 -28.76 -16.60
N ILE A 22 12.57 -29.83 -16.43
CA ILE A 22 13.13 -30.25 -15.15
C ILE A 22 14.12 -29.20 -14.61
N TYR A 23 15.01 -28.66 -15.45
CA TYR A 23 15.94 -27.61 -15.06
C TYR A 23 15.20 -26.33 -14.61
N PHE A 24 14.16 -25.89 -15.34
CA PHE A 24 13.32 -24.77 -14.92
C PHE A 24 12.49 -25.08 -13.67
N PHE A 25 12.05 -26.33 -13.49
CA PHE A 25 11.33 -26.76 -12.28
C PHE A 25 12.25 -26.80 -11.05
N PHE A 26 13.51 -27.23 -11.20
CA PHE A 26 14.49 -27.28 -10.10
C PHE A 26 15.31 -25.99 -9.94
N SER A 27 15.45 -25.14 -10.95
CA SER A 27 16.09 -23.81 -10.80
C SER A 27 15.14 -22.74 -10.23
N GLY A 28 13.85 -23.05 -10.06
CA GLY A 28 12.89 -22.26 -9.31
C GLY A 28 12.84 -22.57 -7.81
N ALA A 29 13.66 -23.49 -7.33
CA ALA A 29 13.72 -23.84 -5.93
C ALA A 29 14.90 -23.12 -5.24
N ASP A 30 14.57 -22.45 -4.12
CA ASP A 30 15.48 -21.88 -3.12
C ASP A 30 16.18 -20.55 -3.46
N ALA A 31 15.44 -19.52 -3.82
CA ALA A 31 15.83 -18.18 -3.43
C ALA A 31 15.15 -17.83 -2.09
N GLY A 32 15.53 -18.51 -1.01
CA GLY A 32 15.26 -18.02 0.33
C GLY A 32 15.81 -16.58 0.40
N TYR A 33 14.97 -15.62 0.83
CA TYR A 33 15.38 -14.21 0.93
C TYR A 33 16.52 -14.06 1.96
N SER A 34 17.76 -14.07 1.49
CA SER A 34 18.96 -13.93 2.32
C SER A 34 19.44 -12.47 2.40
N PHE A 35 18.54 -11.56 2.83
CA PHE A 35 18.94 -10.20 3.13
C PHE A 35 19.40 -10.12 4.59
N SER A 36 20.69 -9.84 4.81
CA SER A 36 21.30 -9.75 6.15
C SER A 36 20.97 -8.43 6.87
N GLY A 37 20.53 -7.40 6.15
CA GLY A 37 20.22 -6.11 6.73
C GLY A 37 19.84 -5.05 5.70
N VAL A 38 19.47 -3.89 6.21
CA VAL A 38 19.14 -2.68 5.46
C VAL A 38 20.02 -1.52 5.91
N ILE A 39 20.27 -0.57 5.03
CA ILE A 39 21.00 0.66 5.31
C ILE A 39 20.00 1.81 5.26
N ILE A 40 19.83 2.51 6.37
CA ILE A 40 18.93 3.67 6.48
C ILE A 40 19.79 4.93 6.48
N THR A 41 19.53 5.86 5.57
CA THR A 41 20.24 7.15 5.52
C THR A 41 19.29 8.28 5.91
N ASP A 42 19.68 9.09 6.90
CA ASP A 42 18.94 10.27 7.34
C ASP A 42 19.14 11.46 6.38
N GLN A 43 18.38 12.55 6.62
CA GLN A 43 18.48 13.78 5.81
C GLN A 43 19.84 14.51 5.95
N SER A 44 20.62 14.17 6.98
CA SER A 44 21.94 14.73 7.21
C SER A 44 23.06 13.90 6.54
N GLY A 45 22.69 12.75 5.92
CA GLY A 45 23.61 11.85 5.26
C GLY A 45 24.24 10.79 6.18
N ASN A 46 23.84 10.72 7.46
CA ASN A 46 24.28 9.65 8.35
C ASN A 46 23.58 8.35 7.95
N SER A 47 24.32 7.24 8.00
CA SER A 47 23.78 5.93 7.64
C SER A 47 23.86 4.97 8.82
N LEU A 48 22.77 4.24 9.06
CA LEU A 48 22.66 3.17 10.05
C LEU A 48 22.43 1.85 9.30
N GLU A 49 23.26 0.86 9.56
CA GLU A 49 23.03 -0.51 9.13
C GLU A 49 22.29 -1.27 10.24
N THR A 50 21.17 -1.89 9.90
CA THR A 50 20.33 -2.58 10.88
C THR A 50 19.62 -3.79 10.27
N GLY A 51 19.09 -4.68 11.12
CA GLY A 51 18.25 -5.80 10.68
C GLY A 51 16.87 -5.36 10.20
N VAL A 52 16.23 -6.18 9.35
CA VAL A 52 14.89 -5.88 8.82
C VAL A 52 13.87 -5.72 9.96
N GLU A 53 13.93 -6.54 11.00
CA GLU A 53 12.97 -6.48 12.12
C GLU A 53 13.11 -5.21 12.95
N GLU A 54 14.34 -4.75 13.16
CA GLU A 54 14.60 -3.48 13.81
C GLU A 54 14.08 -2.32 12.95
N TYR A 55 14.32 -2.36 11.64
CA TYR A 55 13.77 -1.35 10.73
C TYR A 55 12.24 -1.35 10.72
N VAL A 56 11.57 -2.52 10.72
CA VAL A 56 10.12 -2.62 10.89
C VAL A 56 9.66 -1.94 12.17
N SER A 57 10.36 -2.14 13.30
CA SER A 57 10.04 -1.52 14.59
C SER A 57 10.15 0.00 14.55
N LEU A 58 11.20 0.53 13.90
CA LEU A 58 11.40 1.98 13.72
C LEU A 58 10.28 2.62 12.87
N LEU A 59 9.90 1.96 11.76
CA LEU A 59 8.81 2.40 10.89
C LEU A 59 7.44 2.32 11.59
N LEU A 60 7.21 1.24 12.34
CA LEU A 60 5.96 1.02 13.06
C LEU A 60 5.76 2.11 14.11
N SER A 61 6.80 2.43 14.89
CA SER A 61 6.77 3.50 15.89
C SER A 61 6.52 4.89 15.28
N ALA A 62 6.98 5.13 14.05
CA ALA A 62 6.72 6.38 13.34
C ALA A 62 5.30 6.47 12.77
N SER A 63 4.63 5.33 12.55
CA SER A 63 3.38 5.26 11.80
C SER A 63 2.14 4.97 12.65
N MET A 64 2.32 4.43 13.87
CA MET A 64 1.20 4.09 14.78
C MET A 64 1.53 4.53 16.22
N PRO A 65 0.53 5.03 16.97
CA PRO A 65 0.65 5.29 18.40
C PRO A 65 0.97 4.00 19.19
N GLU A 66 1.81 4.10 20.20
CA GLU A 66 2.26 2.95 21.00
C GLU A 66 1.18 2.32 21.90
N ASP A 67 0.12 3.08 22.19
CA ASP A 67 -1.04 2.67 23.00
C ASP A 67 -2.12 1.94 22.17
N TRP A 68 -1.90 1.77 20.87
CA TRP A 68 -2.84 1.03 20.03
C TRP A 68 -2.81 -0.48 20.32
N PRO A 69 -3.95 -1.21 20.08
CA PRO A 69 -4.00 -2.64 20.29
C PRO A 69 -2.89 -3.38 19.56
N ILE A 70 -2.22 -4.28 20.27
CA ILE A 70 -1.08 -5.03 19.73
C ILE A 70 -1.42 -5.78 18.44
N GLN A 71 -2.66 -6.23 18.24
CA GLN A 71 -3.10 -6.93 17.02
C GLN A 71 -3.10 -6.00 15.80
N ALA A 72 -3.47 -4.73 15.95
CA ALA A 72 -3.36 -3.73 14.90
C ALA A 72 -1.89 -3.44 14.54
N MET A 73 -1.05 -3.29 15.56
CA MET A 73 0.40 -3.09 15.37
C MET A 73 1.06 -4.30 14.70
N MET A 74 0.67 -5.52 15.06
CA MET A 74 1.13 -6.76 14.41
C MET A 74 0.72 -6.81 12.94
N ALA A 75 -0.52 -6.43 12.61
CA ALA A 75 -0.98 -6.35 11.22
C ALA A 75 -0.14 -5.35 10.41
N GLN A 76 0.08 -4.15 10.94
CA GLN A 76 0.92 -3.15 10.29
C GLN A 76 2.38 -3.58 10.18
N ALA A 77 2.94 -4.28 11.17
CA ALA A 77 4.30 -4.81 11.12
C ALA A 77 4.47 -5.80 9.94
N VAL A 78 3.49 -6.68 9.71
CA VAL A 78 3.47 -7.61 8.56
C VAL A 78 3.40 -6.84 7.24
N VAL A 79 2.57 -5.80 7.14
CA VAL A 79 2.46 -4.93 5.95
C VAL A 79 3.80 -4.25 5.67
N LEU A 80 4.41 -3.63 6.67
CA LEU A 80 5.70 -2.94 6.54
C LEU A 80 6.81 -3.91 6.12
N ARG A 81 6.90 -5.09 6.76
CA ARG A 81 7.86 -6.13 6.42
C ARG A 81 7.71 -6.60 4.99
N THR A 82 6.47 -6.86 4.54
CA THR A 82 6.17 -7.25 3.15
C THR A 82 6.67 -6.20 2.17
N ARG A 83 6.43 -4.91 2.45
CA ARG A 83 6.91 -3.80 1.61
C ARG A 83 8.44 -3.69 1.59
N ILE A 84 9.11 -3.88 2.72
CA ILE A 84 10.59 -3.85 2.78
C ILE A 84 11.14 -4.95 1.88
N TYR A 85 10.72 -6.20 2.07
CA TYR A 85 11.21 -7.32 1.26
C TYR A 85 10.84 -7.15 -0.22
N ARG A 86 9.63 -6.67 -0.53
CA ARG A 86 9.23 -6.36 -1.91
C ARG A 86 10.11 -5.28 -2.55
N SER A 87 10.49 -4.26 -1.77
CA SER A 87 11.42 -3.22 -2.24
C SER A 87 12.84 -3.75 -2.44
N LEU A 88 13.30 -4.65 -1.58
CA LEU A 88 14.60 -5.31 -1.70
C LEU A 88 14.64 -6.21 -2.94
N GLU A 89 13.56 -6.94 -3.23
CA GLU A 89 13.41 -7.80 -4.41
C GLU A 89 13.47 -7.00 -5.72
N ASN A 90 12.78 -5.86 -5.78
CA ASN A 90 12.70 -5.02 -6.98
C ASN A 90 13.87 -4.02 -7.12
N GLY A 91 14.73 -3.93 -6.12
CA GLY A 91 15.70 -2.84 -5.96
C GLY A 91 15.06 -1.58 -5.38
N THR A 92 15.72 -0.92 -4.45
CA THR A 92 15.24 0.34 -3.87
C THR A 92 15.62 1.52 -4.76
N VAL A 93 14.93 2.65 -4.59
CA VAL A 93 15.25 3.91 -5.32
C VAL A 93 16.61 4.50 -4.93
N HIS A 94 17.24 4.01 -3.85
CA HIS A 94 18.53 4.48 -3.34
C HIS A 94 19.68 3.50 -3.60
N GLY A 95 19.42 2.43 -4.36
CA GLY A 95 20.37 1.35 -4.61
C GLY A 95 20.16 0.15 -3.70
N GLU A 96 21.08 -0.78 -3.73
CA GLU A 96 20.96 -2.07 -3.06
C GLU A 96 20.83 -1.92 -1.54
N ASN A 97 19.77 -2.50 -0.97
CA ASN A 97 19.44 -2.52 0.47
C ASN A 97 19.38 -1.14 1.16
N ARG A 98 19.20 -0.05 0.40
CA ARG A 98 19.21 1.30 0.96
C ARG A 98 17.83 1.91 1.03
N PHE A 99 17.52 2.53 2.16
CA PHE A 99 16.33 3.32 2.42
C PHE A 99 16.72 4.70 2.97
N CYS A 100 15.80 5.67 2.91
CA CYS A 100 16.03 6.98 3.51
C CYS A 100 14.83 7.41 4.36
N THR A 101 15.02 8.41 5.19
CA THR A 101 13.97 8.96 6.08
C THR A 101 13.17 10.10 5.45
N GLY A 102 13.41 10.47 4.19
CA GLY A 102 12.86 11.71 3.63
C GLY A 102 12.17 11.64 2.27
N CYS A 103 12.23 10.54 1.53
CA CYS A 103 11.58 10.45 0.23
C CYS A 103 10.18 9.81 0.30
N LYS A 104 9.37 10.02 -0.75
CA LYS A 104 8.00 9.46 -0.83
C LYS A 104 7.96 7.93 -0.96
N SER A 105 9.04 7.30 -1.44
CA SER A 105 9.12 5.85 -1.63
C SER A 105 9.52 5.11 -0.36
N CYS A 106 10.25 5.78 0.55
CA CYS A 106 10.58 5.28 1.89
C CYS A 106 9.65 5.93 2.91
N PHE A 107 9.40 5.24 4.01
CA PHE A 107 8.58 5.79 5.09
C PHE A 107 9.48 6.49 6.12
N PRO A 108 8.97 7.55 6.75
CA PRO A 108 9.67 8.14 7.89
C PRO A 108 9.83 7.09 8.99
N CYS A 109 10.99 7.06 9.64
CA CYS A 109 11.25 6.25 10.82
C CYS A 109 11.72 7.13 11.97
N VAL A 110 11.59 6.64 13.19
CA VAL A 110 12.14 7.24 14.41
C VAL A 110 13.57 6.78 14.64
N SER A 111 14.28 7.43 15.55
CA SER A 111 15.65 7.01 15.94
C SER A 111 15.65 5.82 16.92
N GLU A 112 14.59 5.69 17.71
CA GLU A 112 14.42 4.62 18.69
C GLU A 112 12.98 4.10 18.64
N PRO A 113 12.78 2.76 18.58
CA PRO A 113 11.43 2.20 18.51
C PRO A 113 10.80 2.13 19.90
N SER A 114 9.45 2.19 19.98
CA SER A 114 8.73 1.91 21.21
C SER A 114 8.76 0.41 21.55
N ASP A 115 8.63 0.08 22.83
CA ASP A 115 8.54 -1.32 23.28
C ASP A 115 7.37 -2.07 22.63
N ALA A 116 6.26 -1.39 22.39
CA ALA A 116 5.08 -1.98 21.74
C ALA A 116 5.39 -2.34 20.27
N ALA A 117 6.08 -1.47 19.54
CA ALA A 117 6.49 -1.72 18.17
C ALA A 117 7.51 -2.87 18.06
N VAL A 118 8.48 -2.92 18.97
CA VAL A 118 9.44 -4.04 19.06
C VAL A 118 8.69 -5.36 19.28
N ARG A 119 7.78 -5.41 20.27
CA ARG A 119 6.99 -6.62 20.54
C ARG A 119 6.13 -7.04 19.35
N ALA A 120 5.51 -6.10 18.64
CA ALA A 120 4.68 -6.40 17.45
C ALA A 120 5.53 -6.96 16.32
N ALA A 121 6.69 -6.35 16.02
CA ALA A 121 7.61 -6.83 14.99
C ALA A 121 8.15 -8.23 15.32
N GLU A 122 8.64 -8.44 16.55
CA GLU A 122 9.17 -9.73 16.98
C GLU A 122 8.11 -10.84 17.01
N SER A 123 6.88 -10.53 17.45
CA SER A 123 5.78 -11.51 17.49
C SER A 123 5.30 -11.93 16.10
N THR A 124 5.65 -11.18 15.07
CA THR A 124 5.33 -11.46 13.67
C THR A 124 6.58 -11.67 12.81
N ARG A 125 7.74 -11.91 13.44
CA ARG A 125 9.03 -12.09 12.76
C ARG A 125 8.90 -13.04 11.57
N GLY A 126 9.44 -12.64 10.42
CA GLY A 126 9.41 -13.41 9.19
C GLY A 126 8.05 -13.51 8.49
N THR A 127 6.95 -13.08 9.14
CA THR A 127 5.61 -13.15 8.55
C THR A 127 5.42 -12.07 7.50
N VAL A 128 4.97 -12.46 6.29
CA VAL A 128 4.74 -11.60 5.13
C VAL A 128 3.44 -11.96 4.42
N LEU A 129 3.00 -11.12 3.48
CA LEU A 129 1.82 -11.34 2.65
C LEU A 129 2.23 -11.75 1.24
N CYS A 130 1.64 -12.85 0.76
CA CYS A 130 1.89 -13.40 -0.56
C CYS A 130 0.59 -13.57 -1.34
N TYR A 131 0.68 -13.36 -2.65
CA TYR A 131 -0.33 -13.73 -3.61
C TYR A 131 0.35 -14.53 -4.73
N ASP A 132 -0.19 -15.71 -5.02
CA ASP A 132 0.34 -16.63 -6.06
C ASP A 132 1.85 -16.93 -5.91
N GLY A 133 2.28 -17.17 -4.65
CA GLY A 133 3.67 -17.50 -4.29
C GLY A 133 4.65 -16.32 -4.29
N ARG A 134 4.19 -15.08 -4.54
CA ARG A 134 5.03 -13.89 -4.59
C ARG A 134 4.61 -12.87 -3.54
N LEU A 135 5.56 -12.07 -3.06
CA LEU A 135 5.26 -10.95 -2.17
C LEU A 135 4.33 -9.94 -2.86
N ILE A 136 3.33 -9.45 -2.12
CA ILE A 136 2.41 -8.44 -2.62
C ILE A 136 2.97 -7.02 -2.48
N ASP A 137 2.40 -6.07 -3.23
CA ASP A 137 2.54 -4.63 -2.97
C ASP A 137 1.57 -4.25 -1.84
N ALA A 138 2.03 -4.37 -0.60
CA ALA A 138 1.22 -4.19 0.60
C ALA A 138 1.07 -2.70 0.95
N TYR A 139 0.03 -2.05 0.42
CA TYR A 139 -0.30 -0.65 0.71
C TYR A 139 -0.98 -0.50 2.06
N PHE A 140 -0.87 0.71 2.63
CA PHE A 140 -1.62 1.13 3.82
C PHE A 140 -1.87 2.63 3.80
N HIS A 141 -2.81 3.09 4.60
CA HIS A 141 -3.18 4.50 4.75
C HIS A 141 -3.72 4.76 6.16
N PRO A 142 -3.69 6.01 6.65
CA PRO A 142 -4.11 6.33 8.02
C PRO A 142 -5.58 6.03 8.33
N SER A 143 -6.52 6.43 7.45
CA SER A 143 -7.95 6.26 7.71
C SER A 143 -8.77 6.23 6.42
N SER A 144 -9.71 5.29 6.32
CA SER A 144 -10.70 5.19 5.22
C SER A 144 -11.94 6.04 5.51
N CYS A 145 -12.70 6.33 4.46
CA CYS A 145 -13.98 7.05 4.59
C CYS A 145 -15.15 6.09 4.92
N ALA A 146 -15.37 5.01 4.20
CA ALA A 146 -16.30 3.92 4.51
C ALA A 146 -15.85 2.61 3.87
N PHE A 147 -15.10 2.74 2.77
CA PHE A 147 -14.50 1.63 2.04
C PHE A 147 -13.05 1.96 1.71
N THR A 148 -12.22 0.92 1.60
CA THR A 148 -10.90 1.09 0.99
C THR A 148 -11.06 1.32 -0.52
N ALA A 149 -10.09 1.95 -1.16
CA ALA A 149 -10.03 2.06 -2.60
C ALA A 149 -9.54 0.75 -3.23
N SER A 150 -10.00 0.45 -4.45
CA SER A 150 -9.37 -0.58 -5.27
C SER A 150 -8.12 -0.04 -5.99
N ALA A 151 -7.21 -0.94 -6.39
CA ALA A 151 -6.07 -0.57 -7.22
C ALA A 151 -6.51 0.02 -8.58
N GLU A 152 -7.63 -0.42 -9.11
CA GLU A 152 -8.18 0.12 -10.35
C GLU A 152 -8.59 1.60 -10.23
N GLU A 153 -9.14 1.99 -9.06
CA GLU A 153 -9.52 3.38 -8.77
C GLU A 153 -8.33 4.31 -8.56
N VAL A 154 -7.20 3.81 -8.00
CA VAL A 154 -6.06 4.65 -7.62
C VAL A 154 -4.87 4.50 -8.55
N LEU A 155 -4.62 3.29 -9.07
CA LEU A 155 -3.46 2.98 -9.91
C LEU A 155 -3.84 2.76 -11.38
N GLY A 156 -5.14 2.78 -11.71
CA GLY A 156 -5.65 2.53 -13.06
C GLY A 156 -5.48 1.09 -13.55
N THR A 157 -5.15 0.14 -12.66
CA THR A 157 -4.95 -1.27 -13.01
C THR A 157 -5.58 -2.19 -11.98
N TYR A 158 -6.15 -3.31 -12.44
CA TYR A 158 -6.71 -4.32 -11.55
C TYR A 158 -5.60 -5.12 -10.87
N ILE A 159 -5.64 -5.18 -9.54
CA ILE A 159 -4.75 -6.01 -8.72
C ILE A 159 -5.64 -6.87 -7.82
N PRO A 160 -5.59 -8.22 -7.96
CA PRO A 160 -6.56 -9.13 -7.32
C PRO A 160 -6.66 -9.01 -5.79
N TYR A 161 -5.56 -8.64 -5.13
CA TYR A 161 -5.48 -8.53 -3.68
C TYR A 161 -5.68 -7.09 -3.16
N LEU A 162 -5.89 -6.10 -4.03
CA LEU A 162 -6.19 -4.69 -3.70
C LEU A 162 -7.56 -4.30 -4.22
N THR A 163 -8.58 -5.00 -3.75
CA THR A 163 -9.99 -4.70 -4.02
C THR A 163 -10.55 -3.78 -2.93
N SER A 164 -11.61 -3.05 -3.25
CA SER A 164 -12.33 -2.26 -2.25
C SER A 164 -13.02 -3.17 -1.24
N VAL A 165 -12.83 -2.91 0.04
CA VAL A 165 -13.50 -3.59 1.15
C VAL A 165 -14.12 -2.57 2.09
N ASP A 166 -15.19 -2.96 2.81
CA ASP A 166 -15.81 -2.12 3.82
C ASP A 166 -14.87 -1.91 5.02
N THR A 167 -15.00 -0.76 5.68
CA THR A 167 -14.22 -0.46 6.89
C THR A 167 -15.17 -0.10 8.03
N PRO A 168 -14.77 -0.29 9.30
CA PRO A 168 -15.52 0.23 10.44
C PRO A 168 -15.78 1.73 10.31
N ASP A 169 -16.67 2.29 11.12
CA ASP A 169 -16.85 3.74 11.22
C ASP A 169 -15.60 4.39 11.81
N GLU A 170 -14.81 5.02 10.95
CA GLU A 170 -13.54 5.65 11.29
C GLU A 170 -13.67 7.15 11.64
N SER A 171 -14.88 7.67 11.80
CA SER A 171 -15.16 9.09 12.12
C SER A 171 -14.50 9.59 13.42
N GLY A 172 -14.12 8.67 14.31
CA GLY A 172 -13.32 8.95 15.50
C GLY A 172 -11.83 9.23 15.26
N PHE A 173 -11.32 9.06 14.04
CA PHE A 173 -9.95 9.38 13.71
C PHE A 173 -9.70 10.90 13.81
N PRO A 174 -8.65 11.38 14.52
CA PRO A 174 -8.47 12.81 14.82
C PRO A 174 -8.40 13.75 13.59
N ALA A 175 -7.94 13.22 12.45
CA ALA A 175 -7.84 13.97 11.19
C ALA A 175 -8.85 13.48 10.13
N PHE A 176 -9.96 12.84 10.56
CA PHE A 176 -10.94 12.26 9.65
C PHE A 176 -11.64 13.30 8.78
N VAL A 177 -12.01 14.44 9.33
CA VAL A 177 -12.65 15.54 8.59
C VAL A 177 -11.64 16.67 8.40
N ASN A 178 -11.52 17.15 7.18
CA ASN A 178 -10.71 18.32 6.84
C ASN A 178 -11.44 19.17 5.82
N SER A 179 -11.46 20.49 6.00
CA SER A 179 -12.14 21.43 5.10
C SER A 179 -11.17 22.47 4.55
N VAL A 180 -11.32 22.77 3.26
CA VAL A 180 -10.59 23.82 2.54
C VAL A 180 -11.60 24.73 1.87
N ARG A 181 -11.46 26.04 2.07
CA ARG A 181 -12.23 27.08 1.39
C ARG A 181 -11.33 27.79 0.39
N ILE A 182 -11.80 27.96 -0.84
CA ILE A 182 -11.07 28.64 -1.91
C ILE A 182 -12.07 29.42 -2.78
N SER A 183 -11.67 30.59 -3.31
CA SER A 183 -12.51 31.28 -4.28
C SER A 183 -12.59 30.51 -5.60
N ALA A 184 -13.74 30.59 -6.27
CA ALA A 184 -13.94 29.92 -7.56
C ALA A 184 -12.90 30.38 -8.61
N GLY A 185 -12.56 31.68 -8.62
CA GLY A 185 -11.54 32.22 -9.52
C GLY A 185 -10.15 31.65 -9.26
N GLU A 186 -9.68 31.61 -8.00
CA GLU A 186 -8.39 31.04 -7.63
C GLU A 186 -8.33 29.52 -7.95
N LEU A 187 -9.42 28.81 -7.68
CA LEU A 187 -9.48 27.38 -8.05
C LEU A 187 -9.33 27.21 -9.57
N GLY A 188 -10.09 28.00 -10.36
CA GLY A 188 -10.03 27.97 -11.83
C GLY A 188 -8.62 28.20 -12.38
N GLU A 189 -7.86 29.15 -11.78
CA GLU A 189 -6.46 29.39 -12.14
C GLU A 189 -5.57 28.17 -11.83
N LYS A 190 -5.77 27.54 -10.66
CA LYS A 190 -4.97 26.37 -10.24
C LYS A 190 -5.22 25.14 -11.10
N ILE A 191 -6.48 24.80 -11.38
CA ILE A 191 -6.86 23.64 -12.19
C ILE A 191 -6.88 23.95 -13.70
N LYS A 192 -6.66 25.20 -14.12
CA LYS A 192 -6.71 25.67 -15.52
C LYS A 192 -8.02 25.33 -16.23
N ALA A 193 -9.13 25.42 -15.51
CA ALA A 193 -10.46 25.09 -15.98
C ALA A 193 -11.50 26.09 -15.47
N GLY A 194 -12.64 26.23 -16.19
CA GLY A 194 -13.78 27.03 -15.73
C GLY A 194 -14.41 26.42 -14.47
N THR A 195 -14.83 27.28 -13.55
CA THR A 195 -15.47 26.88 -12.29
C THR A 195 -16.89 27.44 -12.17
N GLU A 196 -17.48 27.88 -13.28
CA GLU A 196 -18.84 28.37 -13.37
C GLU A 196 -19.85 27.23 -13.42
N GLY A 197 -21.12 27.53 -13.09
CA GLY A 197 -22.22 26.59 -13.15
C GLY A 197 -22.43 25.79 -11.86
N GLU A 198 -23.34 24.85 -11.93
CA GLU A 198 -23.63 23.95 -10.81
C GLU A 198 -22.51 22.97 -10.58
N ILE A 199 -22.29 22.64 -9.30
CA ILE A 199 -21.32 21.62 -8.90
C ILE A 199 -22.04 20.27 -8.87
N PHE A 200 -21.49 19.30 -9.61
CA PHE A 200 -21.91 17.91 -9.59
C PHE A 200 -20.70 17.01 -9.34
N ILE A 201 -20.87 15.92 -8.60
CA ILE A 201 -19.80 14.97 -8.29
C ILE A 201 -20.21 13.57 -8.71
N SER A 202 -19.34 12.89 -9.47
CA SER A 202 -19.44 11.46 -9.69
C SER A 202 -18.43 10.72 -8.79
N TYR A 203 -18.84 9.56 -8.30
CA TYR A 203 -18.07 8.78 -7.36
C TYR A 203 -17.69 7.41 -7.92
N TYR A 204 -16.59 6.87 -7.46
CA TYR A 204 -16.29 5.44 -7.49
C TYR A 204 -17.15 4.68 -6.48
N ASN A 205 -17.16 3.36 -6.57
CA ASN A 205 -17.91 2.51 -5.62
C ASN A 205 -17.38 2.64 -4.17
N SER A 206 -16.13 2.99 -4.00
CA SER A 206 -15.52 3.25 -2.69
C SER A 206 -15.96 4.56 -2.04
N GLY A 207 -16.75 5.39 -2.72
CA GLY A 207 -17.12 6.74 -2.26
C GLY A 207 -16.08 7.82 -2.57
N ARG A 208 -14.97 7.47 -3.24
CA ARG A 208 -13.97 8.44 -3.69
C ARG A 208 -14.50 9.20 -4.91
N VAL A 209 -14.17 10.48 -4.99
CA VAL A 209 -14.60 11.32 -6.12
C VAL A 209 -13.90 10.88 -7.40
N LYS A 210 -14.66 10.49 -8.40
CA LYS A 210 -14.15 10.18 -9.74
C LYS A 210 -13.92 11.46 -10.53
N ASN A 211 -14.97 12.27 -10.67
CA ASN A 211 -14.89 13.59 -11.29
C ASN A 211 -15.73 14.59 -10.53
N LEU A 212 -15.24 15.82 -10.45
CA LEU A 212 -15.98 17.02 -10.07
C LEU A 212 -16.33 17.77 -11.34
N TYR A 213 -17.58 18.21 -11.46
CA TYR A 213 -18.09 18.97 -12.61
C TYR A 213 -18.44 20.38 -12.17
N PHE A 214 -18.04 21.36 -12.97
CA PHE A 214 -18.52 22.74 -12.94
C PHE A 214 -19.31 22.99 -14.24
N GLY A 215 -20.64 22.86 -14.17
CA GLY A 215 -21.45 22.79 -15.38
C GLY A 215 -21.02 21.61 -16.27
N GLU A 216 -20.51 21.93 -17.48
CA GLU A 216 -20.02 20.90 -18.44
C GLU A 216 -18.53 20.56 -18.27
N THR A 217 -17.80 21.33 -17.46
CA THR A 217 -16.35 21.13 -17.26
C THR A 217 -16.11 20.05 -16.23
N ALA A 218 -15.48 18.94 -16.64
CA ALA A 218 -15.13 17.82 -15.76
C ALA A 218 -13.66 17.92 -15.33
N VAL A 219 -13.40 17.79 -14.03
CA VAL A 219 -12.05 17.75 -13.45
C VAL A 219 -11.92 16.47 -12.63
N PRO A 220 -10.82 15.67 -12.80
CA PRO A 220 -10.61 14.48 -12.02
C PRO A 220 -10.55 14.78 -10.51
N GLY A 221 -11.17 13.92 -9.71
CA GLY A 221 -11.17 14.08 -8.24
C GLY A 221 -9.76 14.04 -7.64
N GLU A 222 -8.86 13.26 -8.24
CA GLU A 222 -7.44 13.22 -7.85
C GLU A 222 -6.76 14.58 -8.05
N GLU A 223 -6.96 15.23 -9.20
CA GLU A 223 -6.39 16.54 -9.50
C GLU A 223 -6.88 17.61 -8.51
N ILE A 224 -8.17 17.59 -8.16
CA ILE A 224 -8.72 18.50 -7.11
C ILE A 224 -8.06 18.22 -5.76
N ALA A 225 -7.99 16.94 -5.37
CA ALA A 225 -7.42 16.55 -4.09
C ALA A 225 -5.93 16.94 -3.96
N GLU A 226 -5.15 16.76 -5.01
CA GLU A 226 -3.74 17.18 -5.07
C GLU A 226 -3.59 18.70 -5.06
N THR A 227 -4.33 19.41 -5.91
CA THR A 227 -4.27 20.88 -6.04
C THR A 227 -4.60 21.57 -4.74
N LEU A 228 -5.57 21.06 -4.00
CA LEU A 228 -6.02 21.62 -2.73
C LEU A 228 -5.36 20.98 -1.50
N SER A 229 -4.47 20.00 -1.70
CA SER A 229 -3.83 19.24 -0.62
C SER A 229 -4.87 18.64 0.35
N LEU A 230 -5.99 18.14 -0.19
CA LEU A 230 -7.01 17.47 0.60
C LEU A 230 -6.42 16.19 1.23
N LYS A 231 -6.90 15.82 2.40
CA LYS A 231 -6.40 14.65 3.12
C LYS A 231 -6.75 13.33 2.46
N SER A 232 -7.84 13.31 1.69
CA SER A 232 -8.27 12.17 0.88
C SER A 232 -9.02 12.63 -0.37
N GLN A 233 -9.27 11.70 -1.29
CA GLN A 233 -10.12 11.92 -2.46
C GLN A 233 -11.60 11.64 -2.17
N CYS A 234 -11.97 11.23 -0.94
CA CYS A 234 -13.35 11.20 -0.48
C CYS A 234 -13.74 12.61 -0.02
N PHE A 235 -14.37 13.40 -0.86
CA PHE A 235 -14.74 14.76 -0.51
C PHE A 235 -16.10 15.17 -1.10
N GLU A 236 -16.67 16.18 -0.48
CA GLU A 236 -17.79 16.96 -0.96
C GLU A 236 -17.32 18.35 -1.35
N ALA A 237 -18.05 19.01 -2.26
CA ALA A 237 -17.80 20.38 -2.66
C ALA A 237 -19.12 21.16 -2.71
N VAL A 238 -19.17 22.27 -2.00
CA VAL A 238 -20.37 23.11 -1.93
C VAL A 238 -20.00 24.56 -2.25
N ARG A 239 -20.78 25.18 -3.15
CA ARG A 239 -20.62 26.60 -3.47
C ARG A 239 -21.21 27.45 -2.33
N ASP A 240 -20.42 28.42 -1.86
CA ASP A 240 -20.79 29.40 -0.84
C ASP A 240 -20.44 30.81 -1.33
N GLY A 241 -21.37 31.45 -2.01
CA GLY A 241 -21.15 32.73 -2.67
C GLY A 241 -20.13 32.62 -3.81
N SER A 242 -19.05 33.40 -3.73
CA SER A 242 -17.92 33.34 -4.66
C SER A 242 -16.92 32.23 -4.37
N ASP A 243 -17.08 31.57 -3.24
CA ASP A 243 -16.19 30.52 -2.78
C ASP A 243 -16.75 29.13 -3.02
N ILE A 244 -15.86 28.14 -2.95
CA ILE A 244 -16.20 26.73 -2.90
C ILE A 244 -15.56 26.14 -1.63
N VAL A 245 -16.37 25.42 -0.86
CA VAL A 245 -15.93 24.72 0.34
C VAL A 245 -15.83 23.25 0.02
N PHE A 246 -14.62 22.70 0.15
CA PHE A 246 -14.33 21.28 0.05
C PHE A 246 -14.23 20.66 1.43
N THR A 247 -14.94 19.58 1.69
CA THR A 247 -14.84 18.81 2.93
C THR A 247 -14.44 17.39 2.59
N SER A 248 -13.24 16.99 3.01
CA SER A 248 -12.72 15.63 2.79
C SER A 248 -12.84 14.77 4.04
N TYR A 249 -13.07 13.47 3.83
CA TYR A 249 -13.29 12.45 4.86
C TYR A 249 -12.25 11.34 4.74
N GLY A 250 -11.69 10.87 5.87
CA GLY A 250 -10.59 9.94 5.90
C GLY A 250 -9.23 10.58 5.57
N TYR A 251 -8.18 9.78 5.53
CA TYR A 251 -6.82 10.26 5.30
C TYR A 251 -5.99 9.25 4.49
N GLY A 252 -5.42 9.70 3.37
CA GLY A 252 -4.52 8.94 2.53
C GLY A 252 -5.15 8.42 1.24
N SER A 253 -4.42 7.52 0.58
CA SER A 253 -4.81 6.98 -0.73
C SER A 253 -6.04 6.06 -0.69
N GLY A 254 -6.37 5.51 0.46
CA GLY A 254 -7.42 4.50 0.61
C GLY A 254 -6.99 3.09 0.23
N LEU A 255 -5.79 2.86 -0.33
CA LEU A 255 -5.34 1.54 -0.74
C LEU A 255 -4.87 0.67 0.43
N GLY A 256 -5.25 -0.60 0.42
CA GLY A 256 -4.77 -1.64 1.33
C GLY A 256 -5.26 -1.44 2.76
N LEU A 257 -4.38 -1.65 3.76
CA LEU A 257 -4.74 -1.60 5.18
C LEU A 257 -5.09 -0.17 5.64
N SER A 258 -6.30 0.04 6.17
CA SER A 258 -6.58 1.22 6.98
C SER A 258 -5.98 1.03 8.37
N GLN A 259 -5.09 1.92 8.80
CA GLN A 259 -4.47 1.83 10.12
C GLN A 259 -5.50 2.02 11.24
N TYR A 260 -6.38 3.03 11.12
CA TYR A 260 -7.42 3.25 12.13
C TYR A 260 -8.52 2.20 12.05
N GLY A 261 -8.84 1.71 10.86
CA GLY A 261 -9.74 0.56 10.71
C GLY A 261 -9.18 -0.69 11.39
N ALA A 262 -7.89 -0.98 11.24
CA ALA A 262 -7.21 -2.07 11.94
C ALA A 262 -7.24 -1.89 13.48
N TYR A 263 -7.08 -0.65 13.96
CA TYR A 263 -7.25 -0.32 15.37
C TYR A 263 -8.65 -0.70 15.88
N LEU A 264 -9.71 -0.29 15.17
CA LEU A 264 -11.11 -0.58 15.55
C LEU A 264 -11.43 -2.07 15.47
N GLU A 265 -10.95 -2.76 14.45
CA GLU A 265 -11.10 -4.21 14.30
C GLU A 265 -10.38 -4.97 15.42
N ALA A 266 -9.17 -4.56 15.79
CA ALA A 266 -8.46 -5.14 16.92
C ALA A 266 -9.18 -4.89 18.25
N GLN A 267 -9.78 -3.71 18.45
CA GLN A 267 -10.63 -3.43 19.62
C GLN A 267 -11.89 -4.32 19.65
N SER A 268 -12.43 -4.69 18.49
CA SER A 268 -13.56 -5.63 18.39
C SER A 268 -13.18 -7.10 18.65
N GLY A 269 -11.89 -7.38 18.87
CA GLY A 269 -11.36 -8.71 19.18
C GLY A 269 -10.76 -9.47 17.99
N LYS A 270 -10.68 -8.89 16.79
CA LYS A 270 -10.01 -9.53 15.67
C LYS A 270 -8.50 -9.61 15.91
N ASN A 271 -7.90 -10.76 15.55
CA ASN A 271 -6.45 -10.92 15.55
C ASN A 271 -5.83 -10.35 14.26
N PHE A 272 -4.51 -10.17 14.26
CA PHE A 272 -3.79 -9.56 13.12
C PHE A 272 -3.98 -10.30 11.80
N LYS A 273 -4.17 -11.65 11.82
CA LYS A 273 -4.39 -12.44 10.61
C LYS A 273 -5.77 -12.17 10.03
N GLU A 274 -6.79 -12.08 10.87
CA GLU A 274 -8.16 -11.73 10.46
C GLU A 274 -8.21 -10.32 9.87
N ILE A 275 -7.50 -9.37 10.50
CA ILE A 275 -7.35 -7.99 9.98
C ILE A 275 -6.69 -8.01 8.59
N LEU A 276 -5.57 -8.70 8.44
CA LEU A 276 -4.84 -8.73 7.16
C LEU A 276 -5.65 -9.35 6.02
N VAL A 277 -6.34 -10.47 6.25
CA VAL A 277 -7.14 -11.12 5.19
C VAL A 277 -8.42 -10.35 4.88
N HIS A 278 -8.88 -9.46 5.77
CA HIS A 278 -9.97 -8.53 5.49
C HIS A 278 -9.53 -7.46 4.46
N TYR A 279 -8.38 -6.80 4.70
CA TYR A 279 -7.90 -5.72 3.84
C TYR A 279 -7.22 -6.18 2.55
N PHE A 280 -6.71 -7.40 2.50
CA PHE A 280 -6.03 -7.94 1.33
C PHE A 280 -6.72 -9.21 0.86
N SER A 281 -7.49 -9.09 -0.23
CA SER A 281 -8.28 -10.21 -0.77
C SER A 281 -7.38 -11.33 -1.30
N SER A 282 -7.76 -12.58 -1.04
CA SER A 282 -7.09 -13.76 -1.62
C SER A 282 -5.59 -13.91 -1.33
N VAL A 283 -5.06 -13.19 -0.33
CA VAL A 283 -3.66 -13.36 0.08
C VAL A 283 -3.47 -14.57 0.98
N LYS A 284 -2.24 -15.06 1.01
CA LYS A 284 -1.74 -15.99 2.01
C LYS A 284 -0.80 -15.26 2.96
N ILE A 285 -0.86 -15.62 4.24
CA ILE A 285 0.12 -15.20 5.24
C ILE A 285 1.23 -16.25 5.20
N CYS A 286 2.42 -15.83 4.78
CA CYS A 286 3.56 -16.70 4.51
C CYS A 286 4.70 -16.41 5.51
N ASP A 287 5.63 -17.35 5.64
CA ASP A 287 6.96 -17.06 6.19
C ASP A 287 7.89 -16.66 5.05
N ILE A 288 8.70 -15.62 5.25
CA ILE A 288 9.61 -15.12 4.22
C ILE A 288 10.63 -16.17 3.78
N ASN A 289 11.00 -17.08 4.66
CA ASN A 289 11.94 -18.15 4.36
C ASN A 289 11.31 -19.30 3.55
N SER A 290 9.96 -19.35 3.48
CA SER A 290 9.20 -20.35 2.72
C SER A 290 8.56 -19.79 1.44
N THR A 291 8.80 -18.51 1.11
CA THR A 291 8.31 -17.90 -0.13
C THR A 291 9.27 -18.25 -1.27
N GLY A 292 8.83 -19.08 -2.19
CA GLY A 292 9.64 -19.57 -3.31
C GLY A 292 9.37 -21.02 -3.68
N GLU A 293 8.51 -21.72 -2.89
CA GLU A 293 7.99 -23.04 -3.24
C GLU A 293 6.74 -23.00 -4.12
#